data_32e6c83f93ec2e2698f693b1b54d94f6
#
_entry.id   32e6c83f93ec2e2698f693b1b54d94f6
#
_cell.length_a   1.000
_cell.length_b   1.000
_cell.length_c   1.000
_cell.angle_alpha   90.00
_cell.angle_beta   90.00
_cell.angle_gamma   90.00
#
_symmetry.space_group_name_H-M   'P 1'
#
loop_
_entity.id
_entity.type
_entity.pdbx_description
1 polymer ?
#
loop_
_entity_poly.entity_id
_entity_poly.type
_entity_poly.pdbx_seq_one_letter_code
_entity_poly.pdbx_strand_id
1 'polypeptide(L)'
;MTATTISQNQPRPTDFANLIDPLTRIAAWLSLGRAALWGVLLFRWMTFINFNWSAFDLENALATFPPLIPYLIYGIGLGIDAVIGVILLWKPTVGRWTGVTWNTLLVLLLGAYWAGTGEFFGAIFFVALAGMMLILLTRQTAWAVNYPAAFWLIVFFVLPNVIVFLISLSERGPRGTIIYPELSLAGLAILFDDYTRFFSQIGGQYIYLQIFWRSFWLAIVNTLICLLFGYPFAYWIARRPQRWRNILIFLVMIPFWTNFLVRTYAWMLILRDSGLINSFWTTTLHEQAVALSANSSFFAWLATMTADPLPLLFNQGAVFLGLFYGYLPFVVLPIYSNLEQLDWSLLEAASDLGANSFYSTTRILLPLSLPGIVAGGIIVFVPSLGAYITPALMGGGKVALLGNLLQQQFMTTRDWPFGSAIGFLMMAVMLLAILIYFRVSGESAKR
;
A
#
# COMPACT_ATOMS: atom_id res chain seq x y z
N MET A 1 -31.33 36.96 -51.03
CA MET A 1 -30.98 37.76 -49.86
C MET A 1 -32.17 37.68 -48.89
N THR A 2 -32.15 36.71 -47.97
CA THR A 2 -33.06 36.65 -46.86
C THR A 2 -32.24 36.21 -45.65
N ALA A 3 -31.96 37.15 -44.76
CA ALA A 3 -31.28 36.94 -43.52
C ALA A 3 -32.22 36.30 -42.54
N THR A 4 -32.00 35.04 -42.19
CA THR A 4 -32.66 34.32 -41.09
C THR A 4 -32.03 34.79 -39.76
N THR A 5 -32.75 35.63 -39.06
CA THR A 5 -32.50 36.02 -37.66
C THR A 5 -32.63 34.81 -36.77
N ILE A 6 -31.51 34.26 -36.27
CA ILE A 6 -31.49 33.30 -35.18
C ILE A 6 -31.87 34.07 -33.91
N SER A 7 -33.11 33.90 -33.45
CA SER A 7 -33.56 34.35 -32.15
C SER A 7 -32.74 33.61 -31.06
N GLN A 8 -31.82 34.33 -30.42
CA GLN A 8 -31.18 33.88 -29.20
C GLN A 8 -32.26 33.85 -28.09
N ASN A 9 -32.78 32.68 -27.82
CA ASN A 9 -33.59 32.40 -26.66
C ASN A 9 -32.66 32.36 -25.44
N GLN A 10 -32.24 33.53 -24.95
CA GLN A 10 -31.61 33.63 -23.66
C GLN A 10 -32.70 33.39 -22.59
N PRO A 11 -32.49 32.41 -21.68
CA PRO A 11 -33.44 32.19 -20.60
C PRO A 11 -33.54 33.45 -19.73
N ARG A 12 -34.79 33.85 -19.45
CA ARG A 12 -35.09 35.04 -18.64
C ARG A 12 -34.42 34.94 -17.27
N PRO A 13 -33.87 36.04 -16.72
CA PRO A 13 -33.14 36.04 -15.43
C PRO A 13 -33.97 35.55 -14.23
N THR A 14 -35.27 35.45 -14.37
CA THR A 14 -36.20 35.04 -13.31
C THR A 14 -36.29 33.52 -13.09
N ASP A 15 -35.89 32.69 -14.08
CA ASP A 15 -35.97 31.22 -13.95
C ASP A 15 -34.78 30.63 -13.19
N PHE A 16 -33.65 31.35 -13.05
CA PHE A 16 -32.46 30.89 -12.32
C PHE A 16 -32.55 31.13 -10.80
N ALA A 17 -33.44 32.00 -10.33
CA ALA A 17 -33.57 32.32 -8.92
C ALA A 17 -34.28 31.21 -8.10
N ASN A 18 -35.00 30.30 -8.76
CA ASN A 18 -35.78 29.24 -8.10
C ASN A 18 -35.10 27.84 -8.10
N LEU A 19 -34.04 27.66 -8.83
CA LEU A 19 -33.23 26.42 -8.74
C LEU A 19 -32.13 26.61 -7.70
N ILE A 20 -32.36 26.10 -6.50
CA ILE A 20 -31.31 25.93 -5.51
C ILE A 20 -30.23 25.10 -6.20
N ASP A 21 -29.04 25.70 -6.38
CA ASP A 21 -27.87 25.06 -6.97
C ASP A 21 -27.71 23.65 -6.37
N PRO A 22 -27.55 22.59 -7.18
CA PRO A 22 -27.44 21.22 -6.68
C PRO A 22 -26.33 21.03 -5.64
N LEU A 23 -25.25 21.80 -5.74
CA LEU A 23 -24.17 21.78 -4.73
C LEU A 23 -24.65 22.34 -3.38
N THR A 24 -25.46 23.37 -3.39
CA THR A 24 -26.04 23.95 -2.15
C THR A 24 -27.05 22.99 -1.51
N ARG A 25 -27.81 22.24 -2.32
CA ARG A 25 -28.70 21.18 -1.80
C ARG A 25 -27.91 20.03 -1.18
N ILE A 26 -26.83 19.57 -1.80
CA ILE A 26 -25.96 18.54 -1.25
C ILE A 26 -25.36 19.03 0.07
N ALA A 27 -24.85 20.26 0.12
CA ALA A 27 -24.33 20.85 1.34
C ALA A 27 -25.37 20.95 2.47
N ALA A 28 -26.61 21.29 2.14
CA ALA A 28 -27.72 21.33 3.11
C ALA A 28 -28.01 19.94 3.69
N TRP A 29 -28.13 18.92 2.85
CA TRP A 29 -28.36 17.54 3.30
C TRP A 29 -27.18 17.00 4.11
N LEU A 30 -25.94 17.32 3.74
CA LEU A 30 -24.77 16.95 4.52
C LEU A 30 -24.76 17.64 5.90
N SER A 31 -25.18 18.92 5.97
CA SER A 31 -25.30 19.63 7.25
C SER A 31 -26.36 19.00 8.15
N LEU A 32 -27.52 18.67 7.61
CA LEU A 32 -28.57 17.98 8.36
C LEU A 32 -28.17 16.56 8.78
N GLY A 33 -27.47 15.82 7.90
CA GLY A 33 -26.92 14.50 8.23
C GLY A 33 -25.88 14.57 9.36
N ARG A 34 -25.02 15.59 9.32
CA ARG A 34 -24.05 15.84 10.40
C ARG A 34 -24.74 16.25 11.71
N ALA A 35 -25.80 17.06 11.65
CA ALA A 35 -26.63 17.36 12.82
C ALA A 35 -27.22 16.08 13.43
N ALA A 36 -27.77 15.18 12.63
CA ALA A 36 -28.27 13.90 13.13
C ALA A 36 -27.15 13.06 13.79
N LEU A 37 -25.96 13.07 13.22
CA LEU A 37 -24.80 12.37 13.79
C LEU A 37 -24.38 12.95 15.15
N TRP A 38 -24.36 14.29 15.28
CA TRP A 38 -24.15 14.97 16.57
C TRP A 38 -25.19 14.54 17.61
N GLY A 39 -26.45 14.41 17.19
CA GLY A 39 -27.53 13.92 18.05
C GLY A 39 -27.31 12.49 18.53
N VAL A 40 -26.87 11.59 17.65
CA VAL A 40 -26.55 10.19 18.01
C VAL A 40 -25.37 10.14 18.98
N LEU A 41 -24.33 10.91 18.77
CA LEU A 41 -23.18 10.98 19.66
C LEU A 41 -23.55 11.56 21.02
N LEU A 42 -24.37 12.62 21.06
CA LEU A 42 -24.90 13.21 22.29
C LEU A 42 -25.73 12.17 23.06
N PHE A 43 -26.64 11.47 22.40
CA PHE A 43 -27.48 10.43 23.01
C PHE A 43 -26.63 9.28 23.54
N ARG A 44 -25.68 8.79 22.78
CA ARG A 44 -24.75 7.74 23.21
C ARG A 44 -23.94 8.15 24.43
N TRP A 45 -23.47 9.39 24.45
CA TRP A 45 -22.72 9.92 25.58
C TRP A 45 -23.60 10.06 26.83
N MET A 46 -24.84 10.52 26.69
CA MET A 46 -25.83 10.62 27.77
C MET A 46 -26.18 9.26 28.37
N THR A 47 -26.34 8.23 27.54
CA THR A 47 -26.63 6.86 28.01
C THR A 47 -25.42 6.18 28.63
N PHE A 48 -24.21 6.47 28.17
CA PHE A 48 -22.99 5.87 28.71
C PHE A 48 -22.64 6.38 30.12
N ILE A 49 -22.91 7.67 30.41
CA ILE A 49 -22.54 8.30 31.71
C ILE A 49 -23.65 8.17 32.76
N ASN A 50 -24.84 7.63 32.46
CA ASN A 50 -25.98 7.59 33.40
C ASN A 50 -26.20 8.96 34.05
N PHE A 51 -26.41 10.01 33.23
CA PHE A 51 -26.53 11.38 33.71
C PHE A 51 -27.72 11.52 34.65
N ASN A 52 -27.43 11.66 35.92
CA ASN A 52 -28.44 11.83 36.93
C ASN A 52 -28.78 13.32 37.07
N TRP A 53 -29.83 13.77 36.41
CA TRP A 53 -30.27 15.16 36.42
C TRP A 53 -30.65 15.67 37.83
N SER A 54 -31.02 14.77 38.76
CA SER A 54 -31.36 15.13 40.13
C SER A 54 -30.16 15.46 41.02
N ALA A 55 -28.94 15.10 40.57
CA ALA A 55 -27.69 15.40 41.29
C ALA A 55 -26.88 16.55 40.61
N PHE A 56 -27.49 17.29 39.67
CA PHE A 56 -26.82 18.40 38.99
C PHE A 56 -26.77 19.63 39.92
N ASP A 57 -25.63 19.82 40.53
CA ASP A 57 -25.34 21.01 41.36
C ASP A 57 -24.41 21.93 40.59
N LEU A 58 -24.83 23.19 40.39
CA LEU A 58 -24.13 24.20 39.60
C LEU A 58 -22.73 24.54 40.18
N GLU A 59 -22.59 24.50 41.52
CA GLU A 59 -21.32 24.76 42.21
C GLU A 59 -20.30 23.65 41.98
N ASN A 60 -20.75 22.38 41.92
CA ASN A 60 -19.91 21.23 41.63
C ASN A 60 -19.69 21.01 40.13
N ALA A 61 -20.52 21.59 39.26
CA ALA A 61 -20.39 21.52 37.81
C ALA A 61 -19.08 22.15 37.31
N LEU A 62 -18.59 23.22 37.97
CA LEU A 62 -17.33 23.87 37.63
C LEU A 62 -16.10 23.03 38.03
N ALA A 63 -16.20 22.19 39.06
CA ALA A 63 -15.13 21.28 39.46
C ALA A 63 -15.08 20.01 38.58
N THR A 64 -16.20 19.65 37.92
CA THR A 64 -16.33 18.51 37.02
C THR A 64 -16.31 18.90 35.52
N PHE A 65 -15.67 20.02 35.19
CA PHE A 65 -15.62 20.63 33.84
C PHE A 65 -15.25 19.66 32.69
N PRO A 66 -14.36 18.67 32.84
CA PRO A 66 -14.01 17.76 31.73
C PRO A 66 -15.17 17.00 31.11
N PRO A 67 -16.16 16.46 31.86
CA PRO A 67 -17.25 15.71 31.23
C PRO A 67 -18.32 16.59 30.56
N LEU A 68 -18.39 17.90 30.87
CA LEU A 68 -19.38 18.83 30.26
C LEU A 68 -18.98 19.32 28.86
N ILE A 69 -17.70 19.39 28.57
CA ILE A 69 -17.19 19.89 27.28
C ILE A 69 -17.74 19.11 26.07
N PRO A 70 -17.75 17.76 26.04
CA PRO A 70 -18.36 17.00 24.94
C PRO A 70 -19.84 17.29 24.74
N TYR A 71 -20.63 17.46 25.83
CA TYR A 71 -22.06 17.79 25.73
C TYR A 71 -22.29 19.15 25.08
N LEU A 72 -21.49 20.14 25.47
CA LEU A 72 -21.56 21.46 24.85
C LEU A 72 -21.17 21.40 23.37
N ILE A 73 -20.09 20.72 23.04
CA ILE A 73 -19.64 20.58 21.65
C ILE A 73 -20.70 19.87 20.80
N TYR A 74 -21.21 18.72 21.26
CA TYR A 74 -22.20 17.95 20.52
C TYR A 74 -23.55 18.64 20.45
N GLY A 75 -24.02 19.29 21.54
CA GLY A 75 -25.28 20.00 21.59
C GLY A 75 -25.27 21.28 20.74
N ILE A 76 -24.21 22.08 20.82
CA ILE A 76 -24.01 23.29 20.00
C ILE A 76 -23.84 22.88 18.53
N GLY A 77 -23.03 21.84 18.25
CA GLY A 77 -22.83 21.32 16.89
C GLY A 77 -24.14 20.89 16.24
N LEU A 78 -24.96 20.13 16.97
CA LEU A 78 -26.29 19.71 16.53
C LEU A 78 -27.17 20.92 16.19
N GLY A 79 -27.26 21.90 17.08
CA GLY A 79 -28.12 23.07 16.88
C GLY A 79 -27.67 23.91 15.69
N ILE A 80 -26.41 24.24 15.58
CA ILE A 80 -25.88 25.08 14.50
C ILE A 80 -25.97 24.36 13.15
N ASP A 81 -25.61 23.08 13.05
CA ASP A 81 -25.68 22.33 11.78
C ASP A 81 -27.13 22.14 11.30
N ALA A 82 -28.07 21.90 12.19
CA ALA A 82 -29.49 21.84 11.85
C ALA A 82 -30.00 23.20 11.30
N VAL A 83 -29.66 24.28 11.97
CA VAL A 83 -30.05 25.65 11.56
C VAL A 83 -29.42 25.99 10.20
N ILE A 84 -28.14 25.73 10.00
CA ILE A 84 -27.46 25.98 8.72
C ILE A 84 -28.08 25.15 7.62
N GLY A 85 -28.37 23.85 7.84
CA GLY A 85 -29.02 22.99 6.87
C GLY A 85 -30.37 23.55 6.41
N VAL A 86 -31.19 24.01 7.35
CA VAL A 86 -32.50 24.65 7.04
C VAL A 86 -32.30 25.99 6.32
N ILE A 87 -31.37 26.84 6.75
CA ILE A 87 -31.10 28.14 6.10
C ILE A 87 -30.59 27.93 4.67
N LEU A 88 -29.73 26.92 4.41
CA LEU A 88 -29.25 26.58 3.07
C LEU A 88 -30.41 26.20 2.13
N LEU A 89 -31.44 25.53 2.64
CA LEU A 89 -32.62 25.17 1.85
C LEU A 89 -33.56 26.38 1.62
N TRP A 90 -33.63 27.32 2.55
CA TRP A 90 -34.60 28.43 2.50
C TRP A 90 -34.00 29.72 1.93
N LYS A 91 -32.79 30.10 2.38
CA LYS A 91 -32.04 31.29 1.94
C LYS A 91 -30.59 30.92 1.57
N PRO A 92 -30.37 30.39 0.36
CA PRO A 92 -29.06 29.78 0.00
C PRO A 92 -27.89 30.75 0.05
N THR A 93 -28.09 32.05 -0.20
CA THR A 93 -27.03 33.07 -0.12
C THR A 93 -26.54 33.28 1.31
N VAL A 94 -27.48 33.44 2.26
CA VAL A 94 -27.14 33.60 3.69
C VAL A 94 -26.58 32.32 4.26
N GLY A 95 -27.23 31.17 3.97
CA GLY A 95 -26.78 29.85 4.43
C GLY A 95 -25.38 29.49 3.97
N ARG A 96 -24.96 29.94 2.79
CA ARG A 96 -23.59 29.71 2.30
C ARG A 96 -22.55 30.43 3.15
N TRP A 97 -22.73 31.71 3.43
CA TRP A 97 -21.78 32.46 4.25
C TRP A 97 -21.74 31.98 5.70
N THR A 98 -22.91 31.74 6.31
CA THR A 98 -22.97 31.16 7.67
C THR A 98 -22.38 29.75 7.71
N GLY A 99 -22.60 28.95 6.67
CA GLY A 99 -22.01 27.62 6.54
C GLY A 99 -20.48 27.65 6.38
N VAL A 100 -19.92 28.57 5.59
CA VAL A 100 -18.48 28.75 5.45
C VAL A 100 -17.84 29.13 6.78
N THR A 101 -18.39 30.15 7.47
CA THR A 101 -17.84 30.60 8.76
C THR A 101 -17.91 29.49 9.81
N TRP A 102 -19.03 28.77 9.91
CA TRP A 102 -19.17 27.67 10.86
C TRP A 102 -18.21 26.51 10.58
N ASN A 103 -18.10 26.06 9.31
CA ASN A 103 -17.20 24.95 8.99
C ASN A 103 -15.72 25.32 9.18
N THR A 104 -15.32 26.57 8.93
CA THR A 104 -13.97 27.05 9.25
C THR A 104 -13.72 27.02 10.75
N LEU A 105 -14.67 27.53 11.54
CA LEU A 105 -14.57 27.51 13.00
C LEU A 105 -14.52 26.07 13.54
N LEU A 106 -15.34 25.18 13.00
CA LEU A 106 -15.40 23.78 13.41
C LEU A 106 -14.06 23.06 13.16
N VAL A 107 -13.42 23.28 12.00
CA VAL A 107 -12.09 22.72 11.69
C VAL A 107 -11.05 23.20 12.70
N LEU A 108 -11.07 24.50 13.02
CA LEU A 108 -10.14 25.09 14.00
C LEU A 108 -10.37 24.55 15.41
N LEU A 109 -11.64 24.50 15.86
CA LEU A 109 -11.98 24.02 17.20
C LEU A 109 -11.69 22.54 17.39
N LEU A 110 -12.04 21.69 16.39
CA LEU A 110 -11.77 20.26 16.44
C LEU A 110 -10.27 19.96 16.34
N GLY A 111 -9.54 20.75 15.53
CA GLY A 111 -8.09 20.66 15.47
C GLY A 111 -7.43 21.01 16.80
N ALA A 112 -7.87 22.08 17.46
CA ALA A 112 -7.39 22.47 18.78
C ALA A 112 -7.76 21.45 19.87
N TYR A 113 -9.01 20.94 19.85
CA TYR A 113 -9.47 19.89 20.77
C TYR A 113 -8.64 18.62 20.62
N TRP A 114 -8.41 18.17 19.39
CA TRP A 114 -7.57 17.01 19.14
C TRP A 114 -6.13 17.19 19.61
N ALA A 115 -5.51 18.34 19.34
CA ALA A 115 -4.17 18.66 19.82
C ALA A 115 -4.06 18.61 21.35
N GLY A 116 -5.17 18.96 22.07
CA GLY A 116 -5.22 18.93 23.53
C GLY A 116 -5.55 17.58 24.16
N THR A 117 -6.35 16.74 23.48
CA THR A 117 -6.88 15.48 24.06
C THR A 117 -6.27 14.21 23.48
N GLY A 118 -5.68 14.28 22.29
CA GLY A 118 -5.18 13.13 21.56
C GLY A 118 -6.27 12.22 20.95
N GLU A 119 -7.54 12.60 21.03
CA GLU A 119 -8.68 11.85 20.47
C GLU A 119 -8.78 12.06 18.94
N PHE A 120 -7.92 11.37 18.20
CA PHE A 120 -7.73 11.56 16.78
C PHE A 120 -8.92 11.09 15.93
N PHE A 121 -9.44 9.88 16.18
CA PHE A 121 -10.42 9.25 15.28
C PHE A 121 -11.77 9.97 15.20
N GLY A 122 -12.27 10.49 16.32
CA GLY A 122 -13.51 11.25 16.33
C GLY A 122 -13.42 12.58 15.58
N ALA A 123 -12.32 13.30 15.76
CA ALA A 123 -12.10 14.61 15.13
C ALA A 123 -11.91 14.50 13.61
N ILE A 124 -11.20 13.49 13.12
CA ILE A 124 -10.94 13.30 11.67
C ILE A 124 -12.22 13.30 10.84
N PHE A 125 -13.22 12.53 11.28
CA PHE A 125 -14.47 12.40 10.53
C PHE A 125 -15.20 13.74 10.37
N PHE A 126 -15.25 14.54 11.45
CA PHE A 126 -15.89 15.85 11.43
C PHE A 126 -15.09 16.87 10.63
N VAL A 127 -13.76 16.85 10.72
CA VAL A 127 -12.87 17.68 9.89
C VAL A 127 -13.03 17.34 8.40
N ALA A 128 -13.16 16.06 8.05
CA ALA A 128 -13.44 15.62 6.68
C ALA A 128 -14.75 16.19 6.16
N LEU A 129 -15.83 16.03 6.93
CA LEU A 129 -17.15 16.58 6.56
C LEU A 129 -17.13 18.11 6.47
N ALA A 130 -16.49 18.79 7.41
CA ALA A 130 -16.38 20.24 7.40
C ALA A 130 -15.59 20.75 6.19
N GLY A 131 -14.48 20.10 5.84
CA GLY A 131 -13.70 20.42 4.65
C GLY A 131 -14.50 20.20 3.35
N MET A 132 -15.23 19.09 3.24
CA MET A 132 -16.13 18.84 2.10
C MET A 132 -17.21 19.91 1.99
N MET A 133 -17.81 20.32 3.12
CA MET A 133 -18.79 21.39 3.17
C MET A 133 -18.21 22.74 2.71
N LEU A 134 -17.00 23.09 3.16
CA LEU A 134 -16.29 24.30 2.72
C LEU A 134 -16.12 24.34 1.20
N ILE A 135 -15.68 23.23 0.60
CA ILE A 135 -15.44 23.14 -0.84
C ILE A 135 -16.75 23.26 -1.63
N LEU A 136 -17.82 22.60 -1.18
CA LEU A 136 -19.14 22.70 -1.80
C LEU A 136 -19.72 24.13 -1.71
N LEU A 137 -19.60 24.77 -0.56
CA LEU A 137 -20.11 26.13 -0.31
C LEU A 137 -19.31 27.22 -1.05
N THR A 138 -18.02 27.01 -1.29
CA THR A 138 -17.18 27.92 -2.07
C THR A 138 -17.28 27.70 -3.58
N ARG A 139 -18.09 26.74 -4.04
CA ARG A 139 -18.29 26.37 -5.46
C ARG A 139 -17.02 25.93 -6.20
N GLN A 140 -16.03 25.43 -5.51
CA GLN A 140 -14.84 24.86 -6.12
C GLN A 140 -15.09 23.40 -6.53
N THR A 141 -15.91 23.18 -7.56
CA THR A 141 -16.38 21.86 -8.01
C THR A 141 -15.25 20.87 -8.33
N ALA A 142 -14.16 21.34 -8.94
CA ALA A 142 -13.02 20.49 -9.26
C ALA A 142 -12.37 19.89 -7.98
N TRP A 143 -12.28 20.68 -6.91
CA TRP A 143 -11.79 20.21 -5.61
C TRP A 143 -12.80 19.34 -4.88
N ALA A 144 -14.10 19.61 -5.04
CA ALA A 144 -15.14 18.82 -4.41
C ALA A 144 -15.12 17.34 -4.86
N VAL A 145 -14.80 17.08 -6.12
CA VAL A 145 -14.67 15.71 -6.64
C VAL A 145 -13.42 15.01 -6.12
N ASN A 146 -12.30 15.72 -6.05
CA ASN A 146 -11.01 15.14 -5.65
C ASN A 146 -10.79 15.11 -4.13
N TYR A 147 -11.52 15.92 -3.37
CA TYR A 147 -11.33 16.07 -1.94
C TYR A 147 -11.45 14.76 -1.14
N PRO A 148 -12.48 13.91 -1.33
CA PRO A 148 -12.57 12.66 -0.59
C PRO A 148 -11.34 11.77 -0.77
N ALA A 149 -10.89 11.62 -2.04
CA ALA A 149 -9.68 10.83 -2.34
C ALA A 149 -8.42 11.45 -1.73
N ALA A 150 -8.24 12.77 -1.89
CA ALA A 150 -7.09 13.49 -1.32
C ALA A 150 -7.10 13.44 0.22
N PHE A 151 -8.25 13.61 0.86
CA PHE A 151 -8.40 13.52 2.31
C PHE A 151 -8.01 12.12 2.82
N TRP A 152 -8.53 11.04 2.22
CA TRP A 152 -8.19 9.68 2.57
C TRP A 152 -6.70 9.41 2.40
N LEU A 153 -6.12 9.87 1.31
CA LEU A 153 -4.69 9.72 1.05
C LEU A 153 -3.84 10.45 2.09
N ILE A 154 -4.19 11.69 2.43
CA ILE A 154 -3.46 12.46 3.45
C ILE A 154 -3.57 11.80 4.82
N VAL A 155 -4.78 11.45 5.27
CA VAL A 155 -5.01 10.93 6.61
C VAL A 155 -4.49 9.52 6.80
N PHE A 156 -4.69 8.62 5.83
CA PHE A 156 -4.36 7.20 5.99
C PHE A 156 -3.03 6.81 5.36
N PHE A 157 -2.44 7.66 4.53
CA PHE A 157 -1.14 7.40 3.93
C PHE A 157 -0.09 8.43 4.36
N VAL A 158 -0.29 9.72 4.11
CA VAL A 158 0.73 10.75 4.39
C VAL A 158 0.97 10.90 5.89
N LEU A 159 -0.08 11.06 6.67
CA LEU A 159 0.04 11.32 8.11
C LEU A 159 0.71 10.17 8.89
N PRO A 160 0.34 8.87 8.71
CA PRO A 160 1.09 7.78 9.33
C PRO A 160 2.57 7.75 8.91
N ASN A 161 2.88 8.04 7.64
CA ASN A 161 4.27 8.12 7.20
C ASN A 161 5.02 9.29 7.86
N VAL A 162 4.38 10.46 8.05
CA VAL A 162 4.97 11.58 8.79
C VAL A 162 5.21 11.20 10.25
N ILE A 163 4.27 10.50 10.90
CA ILE A 163 4.45 10.03 12.28
C ILE A 163 5.63 9.05 12.36
N VAL A 164 5.71 8.07 11.47
CA VAL A 164 6.83 7.11 11.43
C VAL A 164 8.15 7.85 11.14
N PHE A 165 8.14 8.87 10.28
CA PHE A 165 9.31 9.73 10.04
C PHE A 165 9.75 10.46 11.30
N LEU A 166 8.84 11.07 12.06
CA LEU A 166 9.17 11.74 13.32
C LEU A 166 9.71 10.74 14.35
N ILE A 167 9.16 9.52 14.39
CA ILE A 167 9.68 8.44 15.23
C ILE A 167 11.11 8.04 14.82
N SER A 168 11.42 8.03 13.53
CA SER A 168 12.78 7.70 13.05
C SER A 168 13.85 8.74 13.43
N LEU A 169 13.43 9.92 13.84
CA LEU A 169 14.29 11.00 14.33
C LEU A 169 14.31 11.09 15.87
N SER A 170 13.66 10.17 16.56
CA SER A 170 13.58 10.12 18.02
C SER A 170 14.54 9.07 18.60
N GLU A 171 14.70 9.04 19.91
CA GLU A 171 15.53 8.08 20.62
C GLU A 171 14.71 6.98 21.28
N ARG A 172 15.34 5.81 21.42
CA ARG A 172 14.75 4.72 22.18
C ARG A 172 14.84 4.99 23.67
N GLY A 173 13.69 5.14 24.32
CA GLY A 173 13.60 5.26 25.78
C GLY A 173 13.55 3.91 26.51
N PRO A 174 13.54 3.95 27.85
CA PRO A 174 13.41 2.78 28.69
C PRO A 174 12.12 1.99 28.36
N ARG A 175 12.22 0.66 28.38
CA ARG A 175 11.10 -0.26 28.06
C ARG A 175 10.51 -0.11 26.64
N GLY A 176 11.22 0.54 25.71
CA GLY A 176 10.76 0.77 24.34
C GLY A 176 9.81 1.97 24.19
N THR A 177 9.84 2.92 25.12
CA THR A 177 9.21 4.23 24.96
C THR A 177 9.96 5.05 23.90
N ILE A 178 9.30 6.04 23.33
CA ILE A 178 9.87 6.95 22.34
C ILE A 178 10.18 8.26 23.06
N ILE A 179 11.42 8.72 22.99
CA ILE A 179 11.85 10.01 23.51
C ILE A 179 12.08 10.93 22.32
N TYR A 180 11.26 11.97 22.20
CA TYR A 180 11.43 12.95 21.12
C TYR A 180 12.60 13.88 21.48
N PRO A 181 13.51 14.17 20.54
CA PRO A 181 14.64 15.05 20.77
C PRO A 181 14.18 16.45 21.10
N GLU A 182 14.83 17.09 22.06
CA GLU A 182 14.60 18.51 22.34
C GLU A 182 15.06 19.36 21.15
N LEU A 183 14.33 20.45 20.86
CA LEU A 183 14.68 21.45 19.84
C LEU A 183 15.89 22.28 20.29
N SER A 184 17.03 21.64 20.47
CA SER A 184 18.33 22.23 20.82
C SER A 184 19.39 21.83 19.79
N LEU A 185 20.51 22.55 19.73
CA LEU A 185 21.64 22.18 18.85
C LEU A 185 22.19 20.78 19.17
N ALA A 186 22.16 20.38 20.45
CA ALA A 186 22.53 19.02 20.86
C ALA A 186 21.51 17.98 20.37
N GLY A 187 20.19 18.27 20.44
CA GLY A 187 19.13 17.43 19.92
C GLY A 187 19.19 17.27 18.41
N LEU A 188 19.60 18.30 17.66
CA LEU A 188 19.81 18.20 16.22
C LEU A 188 20.93 17.23 15.82
N ALA A 189 21.96 17.08 16.63
CA ALA A 189 23.05 16.12 16.39
C ALA A 189 22.59 14.65 16.56
N ILE A 190 21.59 14.43 17.40
CA ILE A 190 21.07 13.10 17.75
C ILE A 190 19.99 12.64 16.74
N LEU A 191 19.34 13.58 16.02
CA LEU A 191 18.27 13.30 15.05
C LEU A 191 18.60 12.19 14.04
N PHE A 192 19.85 12.01 13.68
CA PHE A 192 20.30 11.05 12.69
C PHE A 192 21.10 9.88 13.28
N ASP A 193 21.09 9.71 14.60
CA ASP A 193 21.88 8.67 15.25
C ASP A 193 21.47 7.26 14.80
N ASP A 194 20.18 6.98 14.69
CA ASP A 194 19.69 5.69 14.21
C ASP A 194 20.02 5.44 12.72
N TYR A 195 20.11 6.49 11.91
CA TYR A 195 20.58 6.38 10.52
C TYR A 195 22.10 6.10 10.48
N THR A 196 22.90 6.76 11.33
CA THR A 196 24.34 6.49 11.43
C THR A 196 24.61 5.10 12.00
N ARG A 197 23.80 4.64 12.96
CA ARG A 197 23.83 3.29 13.54
C ARG A 197 23.64 2.20 12.48
N PHE A 198 22.79 2.44 11.47
CA PHE A 198 22.63 1.50 10.36
C PHE A 198 23.93 1.27 9.59
N PHE A 199 24.79 2.28 9.47
CA PHE A 199 26.09 2.20 8.81
C PHE A 199 27.24 1.86 9.78
N SER A 200 26.97 1.68 11.08
CA SER A 200 28.00 1.39 12.08
C SER A 200 28.42 -0.07 12.07
N GLN A 201 29.64 -0.32 12.62
CA GLN A 201 30.14 -1.66 12.81
C GLN A 201 29.72 -2.23 14.18
N ILE A 202 29.27 -3.47 14.18
CA ILE A 202 28.97 -4.24 15.38
C ILE A 202 29.93 -5.43 15.40
N GLY A 203 30.81 -5.49 16.39
CA GLY A 203 31.82 -6.56 16.45
C GLY A 203 32.81 -6.60 15.27
N GLY A 204 33.10 -5.44 14.66
CA GLY A 204 33.95 -5.33 13.48
C GLY A 204 33.28 -5.66 12.14
N GLN A 205 31.96 -5.89 12.13
CA GLN A 205 31.20 -6.19 10.90
C GLN A 205 30.07 -5.22 10.71
N TYR A 206 29.79 -4.85 9.46
CA TYR A 206 28.63 -4.03 9.04
C TYR A 206 27.39 -4.90 8.89
N ILE A 207 26.84 -5.42 9.99
CA ILE A 207 25.79 -6.42 9.99
C ILE A 207 24.53 -5.92 9.27
N TYR A 208 24.07 -4.69 9.58
CA TYR A 208 22.87 -4.11 8.98
C TYR A 208 23.04 -3.85 7.47
N LEU A 209 24.22 -3.39 7.08
CA LEU A 209 24.54 -3.16 5.67
C LEU A 209 24.63 -4.50 4.89
N GLN A 210 25.14 -5.56 5.51
CA GLN A 210 25.16 -6.90 4.92
C GLN A 210 23.74 -7.44 4.74
N ILE A 211 22.84 -7.25 5.72
CA ILE A 211 21.43 -7.63 5.62
C ILE A 211 20.75 -6.83 4.50
N PHE A 212 21.02 -5.52 4.42
CA PHE A 212 20.51 -4.66 3.36
C PHE A 212 20.94 -5.15 1.97
N TRP A 213 22.25 -5.38 1.79
CA TRP A 213 22.80 -5.83 0.52
C TRP A 213 22.29 -7.22 0.11
N ARG A 214 22.16 -8.12 1.08
CA ARG A 214 21.56 -9.44 0.86
C ARG A 214 20.11 -9.33 0.40
N SER A 215 19.31 -8.49 1.05
CA SER A 215 17.91 -8.28 0.69
C SER A 215 17.76 -7.67 -0.70
N PHE A 216 18.59 -6.66 -0.99
CA PHE A 216 18.62 -5.99 -2.28
C PHE A 216 18.99 -6.95 -3.41
N TRP A 217 20.07 -7.72 -3.21
CA TRP A 217 20.51 -8.73 -4.18
C TRP A 217 19.48 -9.83 -4.38
N LEU A 218 18.89 -10.32 -3.29
CA LEU A 218 17.84 -11.34 -3.35
C LEU A 218 16.62 -10.83 -4.11
N ALA A 219 16.19 -9.59 -3.86
CA ALA A 219 15.07 -8.98 -4.56
C ALA A 219 15.36 -8.83 -6.07
N ILE A 220 16.57 -8.41 -6.45
CA ILE A 220 16.97 -8.32 -7.86
C ILE A 220 16.96 -9.71 -8.52
N VAL A 221 17.63 -10.69 -7.91
CA VAL A 221 17.73 -12.04 -8.49
C VAL A 221 16.33 -12.67 -8.60
N ASN A 222 15.50 -12.54 -7.57
CA ASN A 222 14.12 -13.04 -7.64
C ASN A 222 13.33 -12.36 -8.77
N THR A 223 13.47 -11.04 -8.92
CA THR A 223 12.81 -10.30 -10.00
C THR A 223 13.29 -10.78 -11.38
N LEU A 224 14.59 -10.96 -11.55
CA LEU A 224 15.16 -11.46 -12.81
C LEU A 224 14.70 -12.88 -13.13
N ILE A 225 14.64 -13.77 -12.12
CA ILE A 225 14.11 -15.13 -12.29
C ILE A 225 12.62 -15.07 -12.68
N CYS A 226 11.82 -14.24 -11.98
CA CYS A 226 10.41 -14.06 -12.33
C CYS A 226 10.22 -13.53 -13.76
N LEU A 227 11.05 -12.57 -14.20
CA LEU A 227 11.03 -12.04 -15.56
C LEU A 227 11.46 -13.10 -16.58
N LEU A 228 12.51 -13.86 -16.29
CA LEU A 228 13.04 -14.90 -17.17
C LEU A 228 12.01 -15.98 -17.49
N PHE A 229 11.23 -16.41 -16.50
CA PHE A 229 10.18 -17.42 -16.67
C PHE A 229 8.83 -16.78 -17.03
N GLY A 230 8.51 -15.62 -16.46
CA GLY A 230 7.24 -14.94 -16.68
C GLY A 230 7.09 -14.37 -18.07
N TYR A 231 8.17 -13.84 -18.68
CA TYR A 231 8.11 -13.27 -20.02
C TYR A 231 7.78 -14.31 -21.11
N PRO A 232 8.49 -15.44 -21.23
CA PRO A 232 8.13 -16.47 -22.19
C PRO A 232 6.72 -17.03 -21.97
N PHE A 233 6.32 -17.15 -20.70
CA PHE A 233 4.99 -17.64 -20.35
C PHE A 233 3.90 -16.64 -20.75
N ALA A 234 4.06 -15.35 -20.46
CA ALA A 234 3.15 -14.27 -20.88
C ALA A 234 3.07 -14.18 -22.41
N TYR A 235 4.21 -14.28 -23.10
CA TYR A 235 4.27 -14.33 -24.57
C TYR A 235 3.49 -15.51 -25.14
N TRP A 236 3.70 -16.70 -24.58
CA TRP A 236 2.98 -17.90 -25.00
C TRP A 236 1.47 -17.76 -24.83
N ILE A 237 1.00 -17.16 -23.70
CA ILE A 237 -0.42 -16.86 -23.47
C ILE A 237 -0.94 -15.85 -24.51
N ALA A 238 -0.22 -14.76 -24.75
CA ALA A 238 -0.64 -13.67 -25.64
C ALA A 238 -0.85 -14.16 -27.09
N ARG A 239 -0.14 -15.21 -27.52
CA ARG A 239 -0.27 -15.80 -28.86
C ARG A 239 -1.42 -16.81 -29.00
N ARG A 240 -2.16 -17.09 -27.93
CA ARG A 240 -3.29 -18.04 -28.01
C ARG A 240 -4.58 -17.35 -28.45
N PRO A 241 -5.53 -18.10 -29.05
CA PRO A 241 -6.86 -17.58 -29.31
C PRO A 241 -7.56 -17.06 -28.04
N GLN A 242 -8.42 -16.05 -28.17
CA GLN A 242 -9.05 -15.34 -27.05
C GLN A 242 -9.66 -16.27 -25.99
N ARG A 243 -10.31 -17.36 -26.42
CA ARG A 243 -10.91 -18.34 -25.50
C ARG A 243 -9.89 -18.99 -24.58
N TRP A 244 -8.75 -19.42 -25.10
CA TRP A 244 -7.69 -20.06 -24.34
C TRP A 244 -6.92 -19.03 -23.49
N ARG A 245 -6.74 -17.83 -23.98
CA ARG A 245 -6.09 -16.73 -23.30
C ARG A 245 -6.74 -16.43 -21.96
N ASN A 246 -8.08 -16.28 -21.95
CA ASN A 246 -8.84 -16.02 -20.73
C ASN A 246 -8.72 -17.18 -19.71
N ILE A 247 -8.75 -18.42 -20.17
CA ILE A 247 -8.60 -19.61 -19.31
C ILE A 247 -7.19 -19.66 -18.71
N LEU A 248 -6.16 -19.42 -19.51
CA LEU A 248 -4.76 -19.48 -19.05
C LEU A 248 -4.45 -18.39 -18.02
N ILE A 249 -4.94 -17.15 -18.25
CA ILE A 249 -4.79 -16.07 -17.26
C ILE A 249 -5.49 -16.42 -15.95
N PHE A 250 -6.71 -16.94 -16.05
CA PHE A 250 -7.44 -17.40 -14.87
C PHE A 250 -6.63 -18.47 -14.10
N LEU A 251 -6.06 -19.45 -14.80
CA LEU A 251 -5.23 -20.50 -14.19
C LEU A 251 -3.98 -19.93 -13.50
N VAL A 252 -3.35 -18.91 -14.08
CA VAL A 252 -2.21 -18.19 -13.46
C VAL A 252 -2.59 -17.55 -12.13
N MET A 253 -3.84 -17.09 -12.01
CA MET A 253 -4.33 -16.42 -10.81
C MET A 253 -4.79 -17.37 -9.70
N ILE A 254 -5.14 -18.63 -10.02
CA ILE A 254 -5.63 -19.61 -9.01
C ILE A 254 -4.69 -19.75 -7.81
N PRO A 255 -3.36 -19.93 -7.99
CA PRO A 255 -2.45 -20.02 -6.85
C PRO A 255 -2.45 -18.77 -5.96
N PHE A 256 -2.73 -17.61 -6.54
CA PHE A 256 -2.78 -16.36 -5.79
C PHE A 256 -4.00 -16.28 -4.86
N TRP A 257 -5.13 -16.85 -5.20
CA TRP A 257 -6.34 -16.87 -4.38
C TRP A 257 -6.22 -17.75 -3.13
N THR A 258 -5.24 -18.66 -3.10
CA THR A 258 -4.95 -19.43 -1.89
C THR A 258 -4.25 -18.56 -0.85
N ASN A 259 -4.50 -18.82 0.43
CA ASN A 259 -3.85 -18.11 1.51
C ASN A 259 -2.32 -18.26 1.41
N PHE A 260 -1.61 -17.13 1.53
CA PHE A 260 -0.15 -17.06 1.42
C PHE A 260 0.57 -17.98 2.42
N LEU A 261 0.11 -18.02 3.68
CA LEU A 261 0.71 -18.86 4.72
C LEU A 261 0.52 -20.34 4.42
N VAL A 262 -0.68 -20.76 4.04
CA VAL A 262 -0.97 -22.16 3.68
C VAL A 262 -0.07 -22.62 2.55
N ARG A 263 0.11 -21.80 1.54
CA ARG A 263 1.00 -22.05 0.40
C ARG A 263 2.47 -22.17 0.83
N THR A 264 2.93 -21.29 1.72
CA THR A 264 4.30 -21.33 2.24
C THR A 264 4.53 -22.61 3.07
N TYR A 265 3.59 -23.00 3.93
CA TYR A 265 3.66 -24.25 4.67
C TYR A 265 3.62 -25.47 3.77
N ALA A 266 2.83 -25.47 2.69
CA ALA A 266 2.83 -26.54 1.71
C ALA A 266 4.22 -26.75 1.09
N TRP A 267 4.92 -25.65 0.71
CA TRP A 267 6.29 -25.71 0.24
C TRP A 267 7.26 -26.25 1.31
N MET A 268 7.11 -25.86 2.57
CA MET A 268 7.92 -26.42 3.66
C MET A 268 7.72 -27.91 3.81
N LEU A 269 6.48 -28.43 3.71
CA LEU A 269 6.18 -29.85 3.78
C LEU A 269 6.80 -30.63 2.59
N ILE A 270 6.83 -30.03 1.40
CA ILE A 270 7.40 -30.64 0.20
C ILE A 270 8.93 -30.70 0.28
N LEU A 271 9.57 -29.63 0.81
CA LEU A 271 11.04 -29.45 0.80
C LEU A 271 11.76 -30.02 2.03
N ARG A 272 11.05 -30.40 3.10
CA ARG A 272 11.68 -30.96 4.32
C ARG A 272 12.39 -32.28 4.03
N ASP A 273 13.29 -32.70 4.94
CA ASP A 273 14.08 -33.93 4.78
C ASP A 273 13.23 -35.20 4.60
N SER A 274 12.07 -35.27 5.25
CA SER A 274 11.05 -36.31 5.07
C SER A 274 9.92 -35.87 4.14
N GLY A 275 10.16 -34.86 3.30
CA GLY A 275 9.17 -34.32 2.35
C GLY A 275 9.08 -35.14 1.06
N LEU A 276 8.12 -34.76 0.22
CA LEU A 276 7.78 -35.50 -0.99
C LEU A 276 8.98 -35.63 -1.95
N ILE A 277 9.77 -34.55 -2.11
CA ILE A 277 10.94 -34.56 -2.98
C ILE A 277 12.04 -35.49 -2.43
N ASN A 278 12.33 -35.32 -1.12
CA ASN A 278 13.36 -36.13 -0.49
C ASN A 278 12.96 -37.61 -0.33
N SER A 279 11.70 -37.92 -0.08
CA SER A 279 11.20 -39.30 -0.11
C SER A 279 11.37 -39.95 -1.49
N PHE A 280 11.04 -39.22 -2.56
CA PHE A 280 11.30 -39.71 -3.91
C PHE A 280 12.80 -39.90 -4.18
N TRP A 281 13.64 -38.97 -3.73
CA TRP A 281 15.11 -39.01 -3.88
C TRP A 281 15.76 -40.16 -3.12
N THR A 282 15.47 -40.31 -1.82
CA THR A 282 16.15 -41.26 -0.93
C THR A 282 15.51 -42.66 -0.93
N THR A 283 14.24 -42.79 -1.32
CA THR A 283 13.57 -44.08 -1.38
C THR A 283 13.54 -44.60 -2.82
N THR A 284 12.75 -43.93 -3.69
CA THR A 284 12.50 -44.46 -5.03
C THR A 284 13.73 -44.48 -5.93
N LEU A 285 14.47 -43.33 -5.99
CA LEU A 285 15.67 -43.26 -6.84
C LEU A 285 16.83 -44.02 -6.23
N HIS A 286 17.00 -44.01 -4.92
CA HIS A 286 18.07 -44.71 -4.24
C HIS A 286 17.93 -46.25 -4.40
N GLU A 287 16.75 -46.81 -4.12
CA GLU A 287 16.49 -48.24 -4.29
C GLU A 287 16.75 -48.70 -5.72
N GLN A 288 16.29 -47.92 -6.73
CA GLN A 288 16.57 -48.24 -8.13
C GLN A 288 18.05 -48.13 -8.48
N ALA A 289 18.74 -47.10 -7.99
CA ALA A 289 20.16 -46.89 -8.20
C ALA A 289 20.98 -48.02 -7.58
N VAL A 290 20.65 -48.46 -6.36
CA VAL A 290 21.28 -49.60 -5.68
C VAL A 290 21.03 -50.90 -6.45
N ALA A 291 19.82 -51.17 -6.91
CA ALA A 291 19.48 -52.36 -7.68
C ALA A 291 20.27 -52.44 -9.00
N LEU A 292 20.56 -51.32 -9.65
CA LEU A 292 21.29 -51.22 -10.90
C LEU A 292 22.80 -51.00 -10.73
N SER A 293 23.29 -50.76 -9.50
CA SER A 293 24.70 -50.42 -9.20
C SER A 293 25.69 -51.53 -9.57
N ALA A 294 25.25 -52.83 -9.54
CA ALA A 294 26.06 -53.96 -9.96
C ALA A 294 26.39 -53.94 -11.47
N ASN A 295 25.58 -53.25 -12.27
CA ASN A 295 25.68 -53.26 -13.74
C ASN A 295 26.41 -52.06 -14.32
N SER A 296 26.60 -50.96 -13.54
CA SER A 296 27.20 -49.75 -14.04
C SER A 296 27.74 -48.87 -12.92
N SER A 297 28.96 -48.36 -13.10
CA SER A 297 29.58 -47.38 -12.19
C SER A 297 28.78 -46.05 -12.06
N PHE A 298 27.99 -45.71 -13.09
CA PHE A 298 27.07 -44.56 -13.03
C PHE A 298 25.97 -44.79 -11.99
N PHE A 299 25.37 -45.96 -11.94
CA PHE A 299 24.33 -46.25 -10.94
C PHE A 299 24.91 -46.43 -9.54
N ALA A 300 26.14 -46.96 -9.40
CA ALA A 300 26.83 -46.97 -8.12
C ALA A 300 27.12 -45.55 -7.60
N TRP A 301 27.57 -44.65 -8.45
CA TRP A 301 27.72 -43.22 -8.12
C TRP A 301 26.35 -42.56 -7.77
N LEU A 302 25.32 -42.84 -8.53
CA LEU A 302 23.96 -42.35 -8.27
C LEU A 302 23.44 -42.83 -6.90
N ALA A 303 23.65 -44.11 -6.57
CA ALA A 303 23.29 -44.68 -5.27
C ALA A 303 23.98 -43.95 -4.10
N THR A 304 25.27 -43.59 -4.25
CA THR A 304 25.97 -42.82 -3.21
C THR A 304 25.39 -41.38 -3.08
N MET A 305 25.00 -40.76 -4.17
CA MET A 305 24.43 -39.40 -4.16
C MET A 305 23.00 -39.36 -3.62
N THR A 306 22.24 -40.43 -3.76
CA THR A 306 20.84 -40.51 -3.31
C THR A 306 20.69 -41.07 -1.90
N ALA A 307 21.78 -41.44 -1.22
CA ALA A 307 21.75 -42.01 0.13
C ALA A 307 21.26 -41.03 1.18
N ASP A 308 21.66 -39.76 1.03
CA ASP A 308 21.30 -38.70 1.99
C ASP A 308 20.21 -37.77 1.42
N PRO A 309 19.32 -37.21 2.27
CA PRO A 309 18.33 -36.25 1.83
C PRO A 309 19.00 -34.95 1.38
N LEU A 310 18.46 -34.34 0.34
CA LEU A 310 18.93 -33.06 -0.16
C LEU A 310 18.55 -31.96 0.83
N PRO A 311 19.45 -31.05 1.21
CA PRO A 311 19.16 -29.93 2.12
C PRO A 311 18.36 -28.84 1.38
N LEU A 312 17.11 -29.15 1.02
CA LEU A 312 16.26 -28.28 0.22
C LEU A 312 15.59 -27.18 1.06
N LEU A 313 15.38 -27.39 2.36
CA LEU A 313 14.74 -26.46 3.26
C LEU A 313 15.79 -25.71 4.13
N PHE A 314 15.42 -24.57 4.69
CA PHE A 314 16.23 -23.71 5.56
C PHE A 314 17.52 -23.20 4.90
N ASN A 315 17.40 -22.83 3.64
CA ASN A 315 18.48 -22.23 2.86
C ASN A 315 17.95 -21.10 1.96
N GLN A 316 18.87 -20.41 1.30
CA GLN A 316 18.53 -19.30 0.40
C GLN A 316 17.76 -19.76 -0.84
N GLY A 317 18.00 -20.98 -1.34
CA GLY A 317 17.28 -21.55 -2.47
C GLY A 317 15.80 -21.78 -2.18
N ALA A 318 15.46 -22.25 -0.96
CA ALA A 318 14.09 -22.39 -0.51
C ALA A 318 13.36 -21.03 -0.48
N VAL A 319 14.03 -19.99 0.02
CA VAL A 319 13.49 -18.64 0.04
C VAL A 319 13.23 -18.13 -1.38
N PHE A 320 14.16 -18.32 -2.31
CA PHE A 320 13.96 -17.97 -3.72
C PHE A 320 12.76 -18.69 -4.32
N LEU A 321 12.64 -19.99 -4.11
CA LEU A 321 11.52 -20.77 -4.62
C LEU A 321 10.18 -20.28 -4.10
N GLY A 322 10.08 -19.99 -2.80
CA GLY A 322 8.87 -19.46 -2.19
C GLY A 322 8.48 -18.09 -2.72
N LEU A 323 9.45 -17.19 -2.89
CA LEU A 323 9.22 -15.85 -3.45
C LEU A 323 8.87 -15.91 -4.94
N PHE A 324 9.61 -16.70 -5.72
CA PHE A 324 9.35 -16.92 -7.14
C PHE A 324 7.92 -17.40 -7.39
N TYR A 325 7.54 -18.48 -6.72
CA TYR A 325 6.19 -19.03 -6.86
C TYR A 325 5.11 -18.03 -6.44
N GLY A 326 5.38 -17.27 -5.35
CA GLY A 326 4.44 -16.27 -4.82
C GLY A 326 4.26 -15.06 -5.74
N TYR A 327 5.31 -14.65 -6.44
CA TYR A 327 5.32 -13.39 -7.20
C TYR A 327 5.25 -13.57 -8.72
N LEU A 328 5.39 -14.80 -9.25
CA LEU A 328 5.33 -15.06 -10.69
C LEU A 328 4.07 -14.50 -11.38
N PRO A 329 2.84 -14.62 -10.83
CA PRO A 329 1.64 -14.05 -11.44
C PRO A 329 1.73 -12.53 -11.63
N PHE A 330 2.39 -11.83 -10.72
CA PHE A 330 2.54 -10.36 -10.76
C PHE A 330 3.47 -9.87 -11.88
N VAL A 331 4.34 -10.72 -12.39
CA VAL A 331 5.14 -10.44 -13.59
C VAL A 331 4.36 -10.76 -14.84
N VAL A 332 3.67 -11.92 -14.86
CA VAL A 332 2.97 -12.41 -16.03
C VAL A 332 1.87 -11.44 -16.48
N LEU A 333 1.09 -10.89 -15.54
CA LEU A 333 -0.06 -10.04 -15.86
C LEU A 333 0.31 -8.73 -16.58
N PRO A 334 1.24 -7.90 -16.09
CA PRO A 334 1.61 -6.64 -16.76
C PRO A 334 2.26 -6.88 -18.13
N ILE A 335 3.10 -7.93 -18.23
CA ILE A 335 3.73 -8.28 -19.50
C ILE A 335 2.66 -8.75 -20.50
N TYR A 336 1.76 -9.64 -20.06
CA TYR A 336 0.65 -10.10 -20.89
C TYR A 336 -0.23 -8.92 -21.37
N SER A 337 -0.63 -8.03 -20.47
CA SER A 337 -1.46 -6.86 -20.80
C SER A 337 -0.80 -5.95 -21.84
N ASN A 338 0.51 -5.80 -21.79
CA ASN A 338 1.26 -5.05 -22.78
C ASN A 338 1.35 -5.80 -24.12
N LEU A 339 1.64 -7.12 -24.09
CA LEU A 339 1.73 -7.96 -25.30
C LEU A 339 0.37 -8.16 -26.00
N GLU A 340 -0.74 -8.12 -25.26
CA GLU A 340 -2.09 -8.23 -25.82
C GLU A 340 -2.45 -7.04 -26.70
N GLN A 341 -1.91 -5.86 -26.38
CA GLN A 341 -2.15 -4.63 -27.13
C GLN A 341 -1.18 -4.45 -28.31
N LEU A 342 -0.21 -5.34 -28.46
CA LEU A 342 0.83 -5.23 -29.49
C LEU A 342 0.27 -5.60 -30.87
N ASP A 343 0.63 -4.81 -31.86
CA ASP A 343 0.34 -5.14 -33.26
C ASP A 343 1.30 -6.22 -33.78
N TRP A 344 0.77 -7.43 -33.89
CA TRP A 344 1.54 -8.59 -34.34
C TRP A 344 2.00 -8.50 -35.80
N SER A 345 1.38 -7.66 -36.63
CA SER A 345 1.77 -7.43 -38.03
C SER A 345 3.22 -6.91 -38.16
N LEU A 346 3.72 -6.21 -37.12
CA LEU A 346 5.12 -5.76 -37.06
C LEU A 346 6.12 -6.92 -37.08
N LEU A 347 5.77 -8.03 -36.44
CA LEU A 347 6.62 -9.23 -36.44
C LEU A 347 6.51 -10.01 -37.75
N GLU A 348 5.33 -10.01 -38.37
CA GLU A 348 5.11 -10.61 -39.69
C GLU A 348 5.90 -9.81 -40.74
N ALA A 349 5.80 -8.48 -40.77
CA ALA A 349 6.57 -7.64 -41.68
C ALA A 349 8.10 -7.80 -41.49
N ALA A 350 8.57 -7.96 -40.25
CA ALA A 350 9.98 -8.22 -40.00
C ALA A 350 10.41 -9.57 -40.57
N SER A 351 9.57 -10.60 -40.46
CA SER A 351 9.79 -11.92 -41.03
C SER A 351 9.87 -11.86 -42.56
N ASP A 352 8.97 -11.12 -43.23
CA ASP A 352 8.95 -10.91 -44.68
C ASP A 352 10.22 -10.20 -45.17
N LEU A 353 10.82 -9.35 -44.33
CA LEU A 353 12.13 -8.71 -44.58
C LEU A 353 13.34 -9.61 -44.27
N GLY A 354 13.11 -10.89 -43.94
CA GLY A 354 14.15 -11.90 -43.70
C GLY A 354 14.70 -11.90 -42.26
N ALA A 355 14.05 -11.24 -41.30
CA ALA A 355 14.46 -11.29 -39.89
C ALA A 355 14.16 -12.69 -39.30
N ASN A 356 15.16 -13.31 -38.67
CA ASN A 356 14.95 -14.55 -37.92
C ASN A 356 14.21 -14.26 -36.58
N SER A 357 13.66 -15.30 -35.96
CA SER A 357 12.90 -15.21 -34.73
C SER A 357 13.67 -14.56 -33.58
N PHE A 358 14.98 -14.80 -33.48
CA PHE A 358 15.82 -14.17 -32.45
C PHE A 358 15.96 -12.66 -32.67
N TYR A 359 16.19 -12.24 -33.91
CA TYR A 359 16.29 -10.82 -34.26
C TYR A 359 14.97 -10.08 -34.04
N SER A 360 13.86 -10.67 -34.50
CA SER A 360 12.50 -10.11 -34.29
C SER A 360 12.17 -9.98 -32.80
N THR A 361 12.53 -10.97 -31.99
CA THR A 361 12.30 -10.94 -30.55
C THR A 361 13.15 -9.85 -29.88
N THR A 362 14.44 -9.78 -30.15
CA THR A 362 15.37 -8.88 -29.45
C THR A 362 15.28 -7.43 -29.91
N ARG A 363 14.97 -7.19 -31.19
CA ARG A 363 14.97 -5.84 -31.79
C ARG A 363 13.59 -5.21 -31.92
N ILE A 364 12.53 -6.00 -31.87
CA ILE A 364 11.15 -5.53 -32.03
C ILE A 364 10.32 -5.84 -30.80
N LEU A 365 10.15 -7.12 -30.49
CA LEU A 365 9.24 -7.54 -29.44
C LEU A 365 9.68 -7.07 -28.05
N LEU A 366 10.95 -7.29 -27.69
CA LEU A 366 11.49 -6.94 -26.38
C LEU A 366 11.43 -5.43 -26.11
N PRO A 367 11.85 -4.53 -27.02
CA PRO A 367 11.73 -3.09 -26.83
C PRO A 367 10.27 -2.62 -26.73
N LEU A 368 9.36 -3.16 -27.53
CA LEU A 368 7.94 -2.81 -27.49
C LEU A 368 7.25 -3.32 -26.23
N SER A 369 7.72 -4.43 -25.66
CA SER A 369 7.20 -4.98 -24.39
C SER A 369 7.90 -4.42 -23.14
N LEU A 370 8.90 -3.55 -23.29
CA LEU A 370 9.69 -2.99 -22.20
C LEU A 370 8.82 -2.34 -21.08
N PRO A 371 7.76 -1.56 -21.41
CA PRO A 371 6.90 -1.01 -20.35
C PRO A 371 6.25 -2.08 -19.49
N GLY A 372 5.79 -3.18 -20.07
CA GLY A 372 5.21 -4.31 -19.35
C GLY A 372 6.26 -5.07 -18.52
N ILE A 373 7.47 -5.26 -19.06
CA ILE A 373 8.59 -5.91 -18.37
C ILE A 373 9.00 -5.10 -17.13
N VAL A 374 9.17 -3.79 -17.28
CA VAL A 374 9.59 -2.92 -16.18
C VAL A 374 8.48 -2.79 -15.14
N ALA A 375 7.22 -2.68 -15.55
CA ALA A 375 6.07 -2.68 -14.63
C ALA A 375 6.01 -3.98 -13.80
N GLY A 376 6.08 -5.14 -14.47
CA GLY A 376 6.12 -6.45 -13.80
C GLY A 376 7.33 -6.59 -12.87
N GLY A 377 8.49 -6.12 -13.31
CA GLY A 377 9.72 -6.12 -12.51
C GLY A 377 9.57 -5.35 -11.21
N ILE A 378 9.02 -4.14 -11.22
CA ILE A 378 8.83 -3.35 -10.01
C ILE A 378 7.79 -3.94 -9.08
N ILE A 379 6.67 -4.42 -9.63
CA ILE A 379 5.62 -5.06 -8.83
C ILE A 379 6.15 -6.29 -8.08
N VAL A 380 7.21 -6.93 -8.57
CA VAL A 380 7.89 -8.05 -7.89
C VAL A 380 9.04 -7.58 -7.02
N PHE A 381 9.86 -6.63 -7.47
CA PHE A 381 11.03 -6.14 -6.73
C PHE A 381 10.66 -5.53 -5.38
N VAL A 382 9.66 -4.64 -5.36
CA VAL A 382 9.27 -3.91 -4.13
C VAL A 382 8.82 -4.86 -3.01
N PRO A 383 7.87 -5.78 -3.20
CA PRO A 383 7.49 -6.71 -2.14
C PRO A 383 8.56 -7.77 -1.85
N SER A 384 9.44 -8.12 -2.81
CA SER A 384 10.56 -9.03 -2.56
C SER A 384 11.58 -8.42 -1.59
N LEU A 385 11.85 -7.11 -1.70
CA LEU A 385 12.75 -6.40 -0.80
C LEU A 385 12.23 -6.36 0.64
N GLY A 386 10.90 -6.20 0.82
CA GLY A 386 10.23 -6.16 2.13
C GLY A 386 9.74 -7.52 2.64
N ALA A 387 10.04 -8.61 1.95
CA ALA A 387 9.56 -9.94 2.34
C ALA A 387 10.13 -10.35 3.70
N TYR A 388 9.25 -10.83 4.62
CA TYR A 388 9.69 -11.33 5.92
C TYR A 388 9.17 -12.71 6.26
N ILE A 389 7.94 -13.07 5.85
CA ILE A 389 7.32 -14.36 6.19
C ILE A 389 8.04 -15.51 5.49
N THR A 390 8.23 -15.43 4.18
CA THR A 390 8.91 -16.49 3.42
C THR A 390 10.33 -16.73 3.91
N PRO A 391 11.19 -15.69 4.11
CA PRO A 391 12.51 -15.89 4.70
C PRO A 391 12.48 -16.43 6.13
N ALA A 392 11.52 -16.00 6.96
CA ALA A 392 11.39 -16.49 8.33
C ALA A 392 11.05 -17.99 8.36
N LEU A 393 10.11 -18.43 7.54
CA LEU A 393 9.65 -19.81 7.50
C LEU A 393 10.60 -20.73 6.72
N MET A 394 10.92 -20.37 5.48
CA MET A 394 11.69 -21.24 4.57
C MET A 394 13.21 -21.05 4.72
N GLY A 395 13.67 -19.92 5.25
CA GLY A 395 15.08 -19.65 5.52
C GLY A 395 15.55 -20.16 6.87
N GLY A 396 14.64 -20.53 7.80
CA GLY A 396 14.95 -21.15 9.08
C GLY A 396 15.89 -20.32 9.98
N GLY A 397 15.79 -18.98 9.92
CA GLY A 397 16.68 -18.07 10.68
C GLY A 397 18.06 -17.87 10.09
N LYS A 398 18.47 -18.67 9.11
CA LYS A 398 19.79 -18.56 8.42
C LYS A 398 19.82 -17.44 7.39
N VAL A 399 18.65 -17.02 6.90
CA VAL A 399 18.49 -15.99 5.87
C VAL A 399 17.76 -14.80 6.49
N ALA A 400 18.52 -13.90 7.11
CA ALA A 400 17.99 -12.63 7.61
C ALA A 400 17.91 -11.61 6.47
N LEU A 401 16.72 -11.05 6.25
CA LEU A 401 16.43 -9.98 5.29
C LEU A 401 15.92 -8.73 6.01
N LEU A 402 15.86 -7.61 5.28
CA LEU A 402 15.39 -6.33 5.83
C LEU A 402 13.98 -6.43 6.45
N GLY A 403 13.07 -7.15 5.80
CA GLY A 403 11.72 -7.37 6.35
C GLY A 403 11.75 -8.11 7.70
N ASN A 404 12.64 -9.11 7.87
CA ASN A 404 12.83 -9.80 9.15
C ASN A 404 13.46 -8.88 10.20
N LEU A 405 14.43 -8.05 9.80
CA LEU A 405 15.05 -7.07 10.69
C LEU A 405 14.01 -6.05 11.18
N LEU A 406 13.18 -5.49 10.28
CA LEU A 406 12.09 -4.59 10.65
C LEU A 406 11.12 -5.24 11.63
N GLN A 407 10.65 -6.44 11.33
CA GLN A 407 9.75 -7.18 12.21
C GLN A 407 10.38 -7.40 13.58
N GLN A 408 11.67 -7.74 13.65
CA GLN A 408 12.40 -7.92 14.90
C GLN A 408 12.51 -6.60 15.69
N GLN A 409 12.81 -5.47 15.02
CA GLN A 409 12.94 -4.16 15.69
C GLN A 409 11.60 -3.71 16.29
N PHE A 410 10.50 -3.81 15.54
CA PHE A 410 9.19 -3.39 16.02
C PHE A 410 8.59 -4.33 17.07
N MET A 411 8.66 -5.65 16.86
CA MET A 411 7.92 -6.62 17.65
C MET A 411 8.72 -7.19 18.84
N THR A 412 10.01 -7.48 18.64
CA THR A 412 10.83 -8.18 19.64
C THR A 412 11.64 -7.20 20.48
N THR A 413 12.45 -6.37 19.84
CA THR A 413 13.34 -5.44 20.54
C THR A 413 12.62 -4.16 20.98
N ARG A 414 11.45 -3.86 20.38
CA ARG A 414 10.68 -2.63 20.59
C ARG A 414 11.53 -1.37 20.42
N ASP A 415 12.42 -1.41 19.44
CA ASP A 415 13.26 -0.28 19.03
C ASP A 415 12.59 0.42 17.83
N TRP A 416 11.53 1.14 18.14
CA TRP A 416 10.69 1.82 17.14
C TRP A 416 11.47 2.87 16.35
N PRO A 417 12.32 3.71 16.96
CA PRO A 417 13.12 4.69 16.22
C PRO A 417 14.02 4.05 15.17
N PHE A 418 14.82 3.06 15.57
CA PHE A 418 15.70 2.36 14.63
C PHE A 418 14.93 1.57 13.55
N GLY A 419 13.85 0.89 13.94
CA GLY A 419 12.96 0.22 12.97
C GLY A 419 12.38 1.20 11.94
N SER A 420 11.97 2.38 12.38
CA SER A 420 11.46 3.45 11.51
C SER A 420 12.54 3.98 10.57
N ALA A 421 13.76 4.20 11.06
CA ALA A 421 14.89 4.64 10.23
C ALA A 421 15.21 3.63 9.11
N ILE A 422 15.27 2.32 9.45
CA ILE A 422 15.46 1.26 8.44
C ILE A 422 14.30 1.25 7.43
N GLY A 423 13.06 1.43 7.90
CA GLY A 423 11.87 1.51 7.04
C GLY A 423 11.97 2.66 6.03
N PHE A 424 12.44 3.84 6.46
CA PHE A 424 12.66 4.98 5.55
C PHE A 424 13.80 4.76 4.57
N LEU A 425 14.91 4.14 4.99
CA LEU A 425 15.98 3.75 4.06
C LEU A 425 15.48 2.77 3.00
N MET A 426 14.68 1.78 3.39
CA MET A 426 14.05 0.85 2.46
C MET A 426 13.08 1.56 1.51
N MET A 427 12.25 2.48 2.03
CA MET A 427 11.32 3.27 1.23
C MET A 427 12.05 4.16 0.22
N ALA A 428 13.19 4.75 0.58
CA ALA A 428 14.02 5.55 -0.33
C ALA A 428 14.52 4.72 -1.52
N VAL A 429 14.95 3.47 -1.28
CA VAL A 429 15.37 2.55 -2.36
C VAL A 429 14.20 2.17 -3.26
N MET A 430 13.03 1.89 -2.67
CA MET A 430 11.82 1.59 -3.46
C MET A 430 11.38 2.78 -4.31
N LEU A 431 11.42 3.99 -3.74
CA LEU A 431 11.10 5.22 -4.46
C LEU A 431 12.07 5.45 -5.63
N LEU A 432 13.36 5.22 -5.41
CA LEU A 432 14.37 5.30 -6.47
C LEU A 432 14.06 4.33 -7.62
N ALA A 433 13.69 3.09 -7.30
CA ALA A 433 13.30 2.10 -8.30
C ALA A 433 12.06 2.55 -9.11
N ILE A 434 11.06 3.13 -8.44
CA ILE A 434 9.86 3.68 -9.07
C ILE A 434 10.20 4.88 -9.96
N LEU A 435 11.08 5.79 -9.52
CA LEU A 435 11.52 6.93 -10.31
C LEU A 435 12.27 6.51 -11.59
N ILE A 436 13.12 5.50 -11.49
CA ILE A 436 13.80 4.88 -12.65
C ILE A 436 12.74 4.34 -13.63
N TYR A 437 11.73 3.64 -13.12
CA TYR A 437 10.62 3.16 -13.94
C TYR A 437 9.93 4.29 -14.74
N PHE A 438 9.53 5.36 -14.07
CA PHE A 438 8.84 6.46 -14.76
C PHE A 438 9.73 7.11 -15.84
N ARG A 439 11.03 7.20 -15.63
CA ARG A 439 11.95 7.69 -16.66
C ARG A 439 11.98 6.75 -17.87
N VAL A 440 12.19 5.45 -17.63
CA VAL A 440 12.27 4.46 -18.72
C VAL A 440 10.96 4.36 -19.50
N SER A 441 9.81 4.30 -18.78
CA SER A 441 8.48 4.22 -19.42
C SER A 441 8.10 5.51 -20.15
N GLY A 442 8.47 6.68 -19.62
CA GLY A 442 8.18 7.98 -20.25
C GLY A 442 8.97 8.22 -21.55
N GLU A 443 10.16 7.67 -21.67
CA GLU A 443 10.94 7.72 -22.91
C GLU A 443 10.37 6.78 -23.98
N SER A 444 9.84 5.64 -23.60
CA SER A 444 9.20 4.68 -24.53
C SER A 444 7.88 5.22 -25.11
N ALA A 445 7.15 6.05 -24.37
CA ALA A 445 5.91 6.68 -24.86
C ALA A 445 6.14 7.85 -25.83
N LYS A 446 7.39 8.35 -25.95
CA LYS A 446 7.77 9.45 -26.87
C LYS A 446 8.38 8.94 -28.18
N ARG A 447 8.63 7.66 -28.31
CA ARG A 447 9.11 7.00 -29.53
C ARG A 447 7.96 6.26 -30.23
#